data_b6115206127b4f51db6fb1529df803f8
#
_entry.id   b6115206127b4f51db6fb1529df803f8
#
_cell.length_a   1.000
_cell.length_b   1.000
_cell.length_c   1.000
_cell.angle_alpha   90.00
_cell.angle_beta   90.00
_cell.angle_gamma   90.00
#
_symmetry.space_group_name_H-M   'P 1'
#
loop_
_entity.id
_entity.type
_entity.pdbx_description
1 polymer ?
#
loop_
_entity_poly.entity_id
_entity_poly.type
_entity_poly.pdbx_seq_one_letter_code
_entity_poly.pdbx_strand_id
1 'polypeptide(L)'
;PWLKQHINTKASQNQIVDKLTDIGLEVENVTTNQNPYDSFKVCKIIKVKKHPNADKLSVCEVDIGKKNLVTVVCGAANAIKDLVTVYAPPGSVIPKTGKKLIQTEIRGVLSNGMLCSLDELGVTSTAHNEPDGIIELDSPEIGISKLVEDYKPGKNYFSYEVEELINISITPNR
;
A
#
# COMPACT_ATOMS: atom_id res chain seq x y z
N PRO A 1 -10.27 17.30 0.58
CA PRO A 1 -9.60 17.73 -0.67
C PRO A 1 -10.49 18.66 -1.48
N TRP A 2 -11.69 18.24 -1.90
CA TRP A 2 -12.58 19.06 -2.72
C TRP A 2 -12.95 20.42 -2.08
N LEU A 3 -13.36 20.42 -0.81
CA LEU A 3 -13.71 21.65 -0.09
C LEU A 3 -12.53 22.62 -0.02
N LYS A 4 -11.31 22.12 0.20
CA LYS A 4 -10.08 22.95 0.26
C LYS A 4 -9.66 23.52 -1.10
N GLN A 5 -10.17 22.98 -2.22
CA GLN A 5 -9.96 23.56 -3.56
C GLN A 5 -10.82 24.81 -3.78
N HIS A 6 -11.96 24.91 -3.08
CA HIS A 6 -12.91 26.00 -3.23
C HIS A 6 -12.84 27.02 -2.08
N ILE A 7 -12.33 26.61 -0.92
CA ILE A 7 -12.24 27.45 0.28
C ILE A 7 -10.82 27.42 0.82
N ASN A 8 -10.19 28.57 0.88
CA ASN A 8 -8.89 28.73 1.53
C ASN A 8 -9.09 28.80 3.06
N THR A 9 -9.04 27.65 3.73
CA THR A 9 -9.20 27.56 5.18
C THR A 9 -8.08 26.73 5.83
N LYS A 10 -7.68 27.17 7.03
CA LYS A 10 -6.78 26.43 7.91
C LYS A 10 -7.54 25.70 9.04
N ALA A 11 -8.87 25.72 8.98
CA ALA A 11 -9.70 25.06 9.99
C ALA A 11 -9.45 23.55 10.03
N SER A 12 -9.42 22.98 11.23
CA SER A 12 -9.39 21.53 11.43
C SER A 12 -10.74 20.92 11.07
N GLN A 13 -10.78 19.60 10.86
CA GLN A 13 -12.00 18.86 10.58
C GLN A 13 -13.06 19.10 11.66
N ASN A 14 -12.69 19.02 12.93
CA ASN A 14 -13.61 19.25 14.06
C ASN A 14 -14.19 20.66 14.01
N GLN A 15 -13.37 21.69 13.77
CA GLN A 15 -13.86 23.07 13.63
C GLN A 15 -14.83 23.25 12.47
N ILE A 16 -14.65 22.50 11.37
CA ILE A 16 -15.58 22.51 10.24
C ILE A 16 -16.90 21.84 10.65
N VAL A 17 -16.84 20.67 11.30
CA VAL A 17 -18.02 19.94 11.80
C VAL A 17 -18.82 20.81 12.76
N ASP A 18 -18.17 21.40 13.76
CA ASP A 18 -18.81 22.28 14.75
C ASP A 18 -19.50 23.44 14.05
N LYS A 19 -18.83 24.05 13.06
CA LYS A 19 -19.39 25.19 12.33
C LYS A 19 -20.56 24.81 11.45
N LEU A 20 -20.53 23.64 10.83
CA LEU A 20 -21.66 23.12 10.05
C LEU A 20 -22.90 22.90 10.95
N THR A 21 -22.68 22.32 12.13
CA THR A 21 -23.73 22.13 13.13
C THR A 21 -24.31 23.47 13.63
N ASP A 22 -23.43 24.47 13.91
CA ASP A 22 -23.83 25.80 14.34
C ASP A 22 -24.79 26.50 13.34
N ILE A 23 -24.60 26.27 12.04
CA ILE A 23 -25.44 26.86 10.99
C ILE A 23 -26.65 26.00 10.61
N GLY A 24 -26.92 24.92 11.40
CA GLY A 24 -28.10 24.07 11.25
C GLY A 24 -27.96 22.93 10.26
N LEU A 25 -26.72 22.60 9.84
CA LEU A 25 -26.46 21.40 9.03
C LEU A 25 -26.06 20.26 9.97
N GLU A 26 -26.90 19.25 10.06
CA GLU A 26 -26.64 18.08 10.89
C GLU A 26 -25.58 17.21 10.24
N VAL A 27 -24.45 17.00 10.93
CA VAL A 27 -23.38 16.09 10.52
C VAL A 27 -23.69 14.69 11.06
N GLU A 28 -24.10 13.78 10.18
CA GLU A 28 -24.47 12.40 10.55
C GLU A 28 -23.23 11.58 10.93
N ASN A 29 -22.18 11.66 10.14
CA ASN A 29 -20.92 10.99 10.44
C ASN A 29 -19.74 11.66 9.73
N VAL A 30 -18.55 11.34 10.23
CA VAL A 30 -17.27 11.73 9.62
C VAL A 30 -16.51 10.45 9.32
N THR A 31 -16.29 10.20 8.04
CA THR A 31 -15.55 9.03 7.59
C THR A 31 -14.15 9.45 7.15
N THR A 32 -13.14 8.90 7.78
CA THR A 32 -11.76 9.03 7.33
C THR A 32 -11.42 7.80 6.51
N ASN A 33 -11.26 7.97 5.21
CA ASN A 33 -10.72 6.90 4.38
C ASN A 33 -9.23 6.74 4.71
N GLN A 34 -8.91 5.77 5.55
CA GLN A 34 -7.53 5.35 5.74
C GLN A 34 -7.08 4.63 4.46
N ASN A 35 -5.98 5.10 3.90
CA ASN A 35 -5.37 4.41 2.76
C ASN A 35 -4.91 3.01 3.22
N PRO A 36 -5.48 1.92 2.68
CA PRO A 36 -5.11 0.56 3.07
C PRO A 36 -3.64 0.24 2.77
N TYR A 37 -2.99 1.08 1.96
CA TYR A 37 -1.60 0.90 1.51
C TYR A 37 -0.58 1.76 2.26
N ASP A 38 -0.96 2.51 3.30
CA ASP A 38 -0.05 3.41 4.03
C ASP A 38 1.20 2.72 4.58
N SER A 39 1.06 1.46 4.98
CA SER A 39 2.16 0.67 5.50
C SER A 39 3.05 0.07 4.42
N PHE A 40 2.57 -0.01 3.17
CA PHE A 40 3.28 -0.63 2.06
C PHE A 40 4.39 0.28 1.54
N LYS A 41 5.54 -0.31 1.22
CA LYS A 41 6.72 0.41 0.76
C LYS A 41 7.19 -0.10 -0.58
N VAL A 42 7.70 0.80 -1.39
CA VAL A 42 8.52 0.40 -2.53
C VAL A 42 9.82 -0.17 -2.00
N CYS A 43 10.26 -1.29 -2.54
CA CYS A 43 11.54 -1.89 -2.20
C CYS A 43 12.29 -2.36 -3.45
N LYS A 44 13.60 -2.50 -3.34
CA LYS A 44 14.45 -3.11 -4.35
C LYS A 44 15.05 -4.39 -3.82
N ILE A 45 14.98 -5.46 -4.61
CA ILE A 45 15.61 -6.74 -4.27
C ILE A 45 17.11 -6.62 -4.56
N ILE A 46 17.93 -6.68 -3.52
CA ILE A 46 19.40 -6.56 -3.63
C ILE A 46 20.04 -7.93 -3.85
N LYS A 47 19.49 -8.97 -3.21
CA LYS A 47 20.03 -10.32 -3.28
C LYS A 47 18.95 -11.36 -3.20
N VAL A 48 19.09 -12.40 -3.99
CA VAL A 48 18.20 -13.57 -3.98
C VAL A 48 19.03 -14.82 -3.79
N LYS A 49 18.61 -15.68 -2.88
CA LYS A 49 19.20 -17.01 -2.63
C LYS A 49 18.10 -18.06 -2.58
N LYS A 50 18.38 -19.28 -3.01
CA LYS A 50 17.46 -20.40 -2.79
C LYS A 50 17.26 -20.63 -1.29
N HIS A 51 16.04 -20.96 -0.92
CA HIS A 51 15.72 -21.29 0.45
C HIS A 51 16.40 -22.64 0.84
N PRO A 52 17.09 -22.75 1.99
CA PRO A 52 17.85 -23.95 2.34
C PRO A 52 16.98 -25.21 2.50
N ASN A 53 15.73 -25.04 2.92
CA ASN A 53 14.81 -26.14 3.25
C ASN A 53 13.55 -26.17 2.38
N ALA A 54 13.55 -25.46 1.22
CA ALA A 54 12.37 -25.40 0.34
C ALA A 54 12.73 -25.04 -1.10
N ASP A 55 12.61 -25.98 -2.02
CA ASP A 55 13.01 -25.81 -3.43
C ASP A 55 12.22 -24.73 -4.19
N LYS A 56 10.96 -24.46 -3.78
CA LYS A 56 10.08 -23.50 -4.41
C LYS A 56 10.14 -22.11 -3.79
N LEU A 57 10.98 -21.91 -2.77
CA LEU A 57 11.08 -20.63 -2.09
C LEU A 57 12.45 -19.99 -2.30
N SER A 58 12.45 -18.69 -2.30
CA SER A 58 13.65 -17.84 -2.34
C SER A 58 13.75 -16.98 -1.08
N VAL A 59 14.95 -16.74 -0.62
CA VAL A 59 15.26 -15.80 0.45
C VAL A 59 15.80 -14.52 -0.21
N CYS A 60 15.04 -13.45 -0.07
CA CYS A 60 15.35 -12.14 -0.66
C CYS A 60 15.87 -11.19 0.43
N GLU A 61 16.96 -10.51 0.16
CA GLU A 61 17.43 -9.36 0.93
C GLU A 61 16.97 -8.10 0.19
N VAL A 62 16.06 -7.32 0.80
CA VAL A 62 15.43 -6.18 0.17
C VAL A 62 15.81 -4.86 0.82
N ASP A 63 16.06 -3.86 0.00
CA ASP A 63 16.25 -2.47 0.41
C ASP A 63 14.89 -1.77 0.45
N ILE A 64 14.51 -1.27 1.62
CA ILE A 64 13.28 -0.52 1.87
C ILE A 64 13.58 0.96 2.21
N GLY A 65 14.73 1.48 1.77
CA GLY A 65 15.18 2.83 2.08
C GLY A 65 15.73 3.01 3.51
N LYS A 66 16.03 1.92 4.21
CA LYS A 66 16.65 1.94 5.55
C LYS A 66 18.12 1.51 5.46
N LYS A 67 18.89 1.84 6.50
CA LYS A 67 20.30 1.48 6.59
C LYS A 67 20.58 -0.02 6.47
N ASN A 68 19.67 -0.86 6.96
CA ASN A 68 19.79 -2.31 6.95
C ASN A 68 18.79 -2.94 5.97
N LEU A 69 19.25 -3.96 5.25
CA LEU A 69 18.40 -4.78 4.39
C LEU A 69 17.43 -5.63 5.23
N VAL A 70 16.29 -5.91 4.65
CA VAL A 70 15.25 -6.75 5.27
C VAL A 70 15.22 -8.11 4.59
N THR A 71 15.20 -9.19 5.37
CA THR A 71 15.07 -10.55 4.85
C THR A 71 13.60 -10.89 4.67
N VAL A 72 13.22 -11.32 3.48
CA VAL A 72 11.88 -11.77 3.13
C VAL A 72 11.95 -13.10 2.39
N VAL A 73 11.13 -14.06 2.79
CA VAL A 73 10.96 -15.32 2.06
C VAL A 73 9.85 -15.15 1.04
N CYS A 74 10.14 -15.45 -0.22
CA CYS A 74 9.24 -15.28 -1.35
C CYS A 74 9.09 -16.57 -2.15
N GLY A 75 7.84 -16.88 -2.56
CA GLY A 75 7.53 -18.03 -3.41
C GLY A 75 7.38 -17.69 -4.89
N ALA A 76 7.46 -16.42 -5.26
CA ALA A 76 7.30 -15.98 -6.64
C ALA A 76 8.52 -16.34 -7.49
N ALA A 77 8.28 -16.87 -8.68
CA ALA A 77 9.34 -17.25 -9.62
C ALA A 77 10.08 -16.04 -10.21
N ASN A 78 9.40 -14.89 -10.29
CA ASN A 78 9.96 -13.64 -10.80
C ASN A 78 10.71 -12.81 -9.73
N ALA A 79 10.94 -13.35 -8.54
CA ALA A 79 11.76 -12.69 -7.53
C ALA A 79 13.24 -12.75 -7.93
N ILE A 80 13.71 -11.73 -8.66
CA ILE A 80 15.07 -11.63 -9.18
C ILE A 80 15.81 -10.43 -8.58
N LYS A 81 17.13 -10.46 -8.67
CA LYS A 81 17.96 -9.35 -8.22
C LYS A 81 17.67 -8.09 -9.05
N ASP A 82 17.77 -6.95 -8.40
CA ASP A 82 17.53 -5.59 -8.94
C ASP A 82 16.07 -5.26 -9.26
N LEU A 83 15.14 -6.20 -9.10
CA LEU A 83 13.71 -5.94 -9.27
C LEU A 83 13.20 -4.93 -8.23
N VAL A 84 12.42 -3.94 -8.70
CA VAL A 84 11.70 -2.99 -7.87
C VAL A 84 10.26 -3.49 -7.70
N THR A 85 9.82 -3.63 -6.45
CA THR A 85 8.53 -4.24 -6.13
C THR A 85 7.91 -3.61 -4.87
N VAL A 86 6.77 -4.14 -4.44
CA VAL A 86 6.04 -3.69 -3.25
C VAL A 86 6.31 -4.60 -2.08
N TYR A 87 6.72 -4.01 -0.98
CA TYR A 87 6.96 -4.67 0.30
C TYR A 87 5.89 -4.32 1.32
N ALA A 88 5.31 -5.33 1.92
CA ALA A 88 4.39 -5.22 3.06
C ALA A 88 5.13 -5.60 4.36
N PRO A 89 5.36 -4.64 5.28
CA PRO A 89 5.98 -4.93 6.57
C PRO A 89 5.05 -5.73 7.51
N PRO A 90 5.61 -6.37 8.54
CA PRO A 90 4.81 -6.93 9.62
C PRO A 90 3.90 -5.86 10.24
N GLY A 91 2.64 -6.21 10.49
CA GLY A 91 1.60 -5.28 10.93
C GLY A 91 0.69 -4.78 9.83
N SER A 92 1.08 -4.85 8.57
CA SER A 92 0.23 -4.53 7.41
C SER A 92 -0.94 -5.48 7.29
N VAL A 93 -2.06 -4.98 6.77
CA VAL A 93 -3.24 -5.77 6.41
C VAL A 93 -3.28 -5.93 4.91
N ILE A 94 -3.33 -7.16 4.42
CA ILE A 94 -3.42 -7.46 2.99
C ILE A 94 -4.82 -7.11 2.49
N PRO A 95 -4.99 -6.18 1.54
CA PRO A 95 -6.29 -5.66 1.15
C PRO A 95 -7.26 -6.73 0.67
N LYS A 96 -6.79 -7.67 -0.16
CA LYS A 96 -7.63 -8.74 -0.70
C LYS A 96 -8.19 -9.68 0.36
N THR A 97 -7.38 -10.05 1.34
CA THR A 97 -7.72 -11.12 2.31
C THR A 97 -8.10 -10.59 3.68
N GLY A 98 -7.84 -9.31 3.99
CA GLY A 98 -7.95 -8.73 5.33
C GLY A 98 -6.97 -9.30 6.35
N LYS A 99 -6.05 -10.17 5.92
CA LYS A 99 -5.10 -10.84 6.82
C LYS A 99 -4.01 -9.88 7.26
N LYS A 100 -3.81 -9.78 8.57
CA LYS A 100 -2.71 -9.01 9.15
C LYS A 100 -1.42 -9.83 9.06
N LEU A 101 -0.38 -9.22 8.49
CA LEU A 101 0.94 -9.83 8.41
C LEU A 101 1.64 -9.81 9.77
N ILE A 102 2.32 -10.89 10.07
CA ILE A 102 3.20 -11.02 11.23
C ILE A 102 4.58 -11.47 10.76
N GLN A 103 5.59 -11.16 11.54
CA GLN A 103 6.90 -11.77 11.35
C GLN A 103 6.77 -13.29 11.55
N THR A 104 7.22 -14.07 10.59
CA THR A 104 6.99 -15.52 10.57
C THR A 104 8.26 -16.26 10.19
N GLU A 105 8.57 -17.31 10.90
CA GLU A 105 9.63 -18.24 10.51
C GLU A 105 9.07 -19.25 9.49
N ILE A 106 9.68 -19.28 8.32
CA ILE A 106 9.30 -20.18 7.23
C ILE A 106 10.42 -21.20 7.05
N ARG A 107 10.19 -22.43 7.49
CA ARG A 107 11.13 -23.56 7.38
C ARG A 107 12.56 -23.24 7.87
N GLY A 108 12.67 -22.53 9.00
CA GLY A 108 13.96 -22.17 9.60
C GLY A 108 14.55 -20.84 9.13
N VAL A 109 13.86 -20.10 8.27
CA VAL A 109 14.25 -18.75 7.85
C VAL A 109 13.22 -17.72 8.30
N LEU A 110 13.65 -16.70 9.03
CA LEU A 110 12.79 -15.63 9.51
C LEU A 110 12.45 -14.67 8.38
N SER A 111 11.16 -14.57 8.03
CA SER A 111 10.63 -13.60 7.07
C SER A 111 10.05 -12.39 7.78
N ASN A 112 10.57 -11.21 7.45
CA ASN A 112 10.13 -9.94 8.00
C ASN A 112 9.18 -9.23 7.03
N GLY A 113 8.00 -9.80 6.80
CA GLY A 113 7.00 -9.27 5.89
C GLY A 113 6.88 -10.07 4.59
N MET A 114 6.33 -9.43 3.55
CA MET A 114 5.98 -10.08 2.30
C MET A 114 6.26 -9.15 1.10
N LEU A 115 6.63 -9.74 -0.04
CA LEU A 115 6.60 -9.08 -1.34
C LEU A 115 5.25 -9.37 -1.98
N CYS A 116 4.58 -8.34 -2.51
CA CYS A 116 3.17 -8.42 -2.89
C CYS A 116 2.97 -8.62 -4.39
N SER A 117 1.96 -9.41 -4.74
CA SER A 117 1.37 -9.47 -6.09
C SER A 117 0.29 -8.39 -6.26
N LEU A 118 -0.14 -8.12 -7.50
CA LEU A 118 -1.29 -7.24 -7.79
C LEU A 118 -2.56 -7.77 -7.13
N ASP A 119 -2.77 -9.08 -7.20
CA ASP A 119 -3.91 -9.77 -6.63
C ASP A 119 -4.01 -9.58 -5.11
N GLU A 120 -2.90 -9.69 -4.39
CA GLU A 120 -2.85 -9.48 -2.93
C GLU A 120 -3.14 -8.03 -2.54
N LEU A 121 -2.79 -7.08 -3.39
CA LEU A 121 -3.14 -5.67 -3.22
C LEU A 121 -4.59 -5.36 -3.58
N GLY A 122 -5.34 -6.31 -4.13
CA GLY A 122 -6.73 -6.10 -4.56
C GLY A 122 -6.84 -5.21 -5.79
N VAL A 123 -5.76 -5.08 -6.56
CA VAL A 123 -5.74 -4.35 -7.83
C VAL A 123 -6.11 -5.32 -8.94
N THR A 124 -7.26 -5.11 -9.57
CA THR A 124 -7.65 -5.87 -10.76
C THR A 124 -6.90 -5.33 -11.96
N SER A 125 -6.03 -6.14 -12.53
CA SER A 125 -5.43 -5.85 -13.84
C SER A 125 -6.47 -6.07 -14.94
N THR A 126 -6.57 -5.13 -15.87
CA THR A 126 -7.37 -5.30 -17.10
C THR A 126 -6.60 -6.06 -18.17
N ALA A 127 -5.35 -6.40 -17.92
CA ALA A 127 -4.53 -7.20 -18.84
C ALA A 127 -4.84 -8.69 -18.66
N HIS A 128 -5.15 -9.38 -19.75
CA HIS A 128 -5.48 -10.81 -19.78
C HIS A 128 -4.33 -11.76 -19.41
N ASN A 129 -3.14 -11.23 -19.15
CA ASN A 129 -1.95 -11.97 -18.72
C ASN A 129 -1.40 -11.32 -17.44
N GLU A 130 -2.01 -11.61 -16.27
CA GLU A 130 -1.35 -11.32 -14.99
C GLU A 130 -0.15 -12.25 -14.86
N PRO A 131 1.06 -11.72 -14.72
CA PRO A 131 2.20 -12.57 -14.41
C PRO A 131 1.98 -13.19 -13.02
N ASP A 132 2.05 -14.51 -12.95
CA ASP A 132 2.12 -15.24 -11.68
C ASP A 132 3.36 -14.76 -10.92
N GLY A 133 3.19 -13.92 -9.90
CA GLY A 133 4.32 -13.45 -9.13
C GLY A 133 4.11 -12.12 -8.42
N ILE A 134 5.22 -11.57 -7.96
CA ILE A 134 5.24 -10.25 -7.32
C ILE A 134 5.19 -9.13 -8.37
N ILE A 135 4.70 -7.96 -7.96
CA ILE A 135 4.63 -6.78 -8.82
C ILE A 135 6.02 -6.36 -9.29
N GLU A 136 6.13 -6.00 -10.56
CA GLU A 136 7.31 -5.41 -11.19
C GLU A 136 7.03 -3.94 -11.48
N LEU A 137 7.55 -3.03 -10.65
CA LEU A 137 7.26 -1.60 -10.76
C LEU A 137 8.06 -0.89 -11.86
N ASP A 138 9.13 -1.48 -12.31
CA ASP A 138 10.01 -1.00 -13.39
C ASP A 138 9.64 -1.57 -14.76
N SER A 139 8.60 -2.40 -14.84
CA SER A 139 8.12 -2.96 -16.11
C SER A 139 7.20 -1.98 -16.85
N PRO A 140 7.46 -1.67 -18.13
CA PRO A 140 6.63 -0.78 -18.94
C PRO A 140 5.24 -1.36 -19.26
N GLU A 141 5.01 -2.64 -19.05
CA GLU A 141 3.75 -3.32 -19.39
C GLU A 141 2.62 -3.09 -18.40
N ILE A 142 2.95 -2.71 -17.18
CA ILE A 142 1.95 -2.45 -16.14
C ILE A 142 1.52 -0.98 -16.22
N GLY A 143 0.89 -0.46 -17.22
CA GLY A 143 0.20 0.86 -17.32
C GLY A 143 0.43 1.96 -16.25
N ILE A 144 1.34 1.73 -15.32
CA ILE A 144 1.83 2.58 -14.24
C ILE A 144 3.02 3.43 -14.71
N SER A 145 3.15 3.58 -16.02
CA SER A 145 4.30 4.21 -16.71
C SER A 145 4.55 5.68 -16.38
N LYS A 146 3.85 6.27 -15.43
CA LYS A 146 4.00 7.69 -15.12
C LYS A 146 4.98 8.03 -14.00
N LEU A 147 5.56 7.03 -13.29
CA LEU A 147 6.26 7.31 -12.03
C LEU A 147 7.52 6.48 -11.76
N VAL A 148 8.21 5.99 -12.79
CA VAL A 148 9.47 5.23 -12.59
C VAL A 148 10.53 6.04 -11.82
N GLU A 149 10.53 7.36 -11.94
CA GLU A 149 11.44 8.23 -11.17
C GLU A 149 11.08 8.30 -9.68
N ASP A 150 9.85 7.99 -9.31
CA ASP A 150 9.36 8.08 -7.92
C ASP A 150 9.46 6.76 -7.14
N TYR A 151 9.74 5.65 -7.78
CA TYR A 151 9.89 4.35 -7.12
C TYR A 151 11.25 4.17 -6.45
N LYS A 152 11.52 5.00 -5.45
CA LYS A 152 12.73 4.87 -4.61
C LYS A 152 12.43 3.99 -3.40
N PRO A 153 13.37 3.09 -3.00
CA PRO A 153 13.24 2.28 -1.81
C PRO A 153 12.85 3.12 -0.58
N GLY A 154 11.87 2.65 0.18
CA GLY A 154 11.37 3.29 1.38
C GLY A 154 10.25 4.30 1.19
N LYS A 155 9.90 4.69 -0.03
CA LYS A 155 8.69 5.49 -0.28
C LYS A 155 7.42 4.65 -0.08
N ASN A 156 6.31 5.32 0.23
CA ASN A 156 5.01 4.66 0.27
C ASN A 156 4.59 4.28 -1.14
N TYR A 157 4.01 3.09 -1.28
CA TYR A 157 3.60 2.58 -2.59
C TYR A 157 2.47 3.43 -3.19
N PHE A 158 1.49 3.80 -2.38
CA PHE A 158 0.46 4.74 -2.77
C PHE A 158 0.51 5.98 -1.89
N SER A 159 0.71 7.14 -2.47
CA SER A 159 0.46 8.43 -1.83
C SER A 159 -0.93 8.92 -2.23
N TYR A 160 -1.98 8.38 -1.63
CA TYR A 160 -3.30 9.01 -1.68
C TYR A 160 -3.34 10.15 -0.67
N GLU A 161 -3.89 11.28 -1.09
CA GLU A 161 -4.39 12.24 -0.12
C GLU A 161 -5.53 11.57 0.65
N VAL A 162 -5.41 11.55 1.97
CA VAL A 162 -6.47 11.02 2.83
C VAL A 162 -7.69 11.90 2.66
N GLU A 163 -8.73 11.37 2.03
CA GLU A 163 -10.01 12.06 1.91
C GLU A 163 -10.83 11.86 3.18
N GLU A 164 -11.01 12.93 3.90
CA GLU A 164 -11.98 12.99 4.98
C GLU A 164 -13.33 13.37 4.40
N LEU A 165 -14.32 12.49 4.50
CA LEU A 165 -15.68 12.72 4.04
C LEU A 165 -16.54 13.12 5.23
N ILE A 166 -17.21 14.28 5.13
CA ILE A 166 -18.21 14.73 6.09
C ILE A 166 -19.58 14.51 5.44
N ASN A 167 -20.38 13.62 6.00
CA ASN A 167 -21.75 13.38 5.56
C ASN A 167 -22.70 14.33 6.29
N ILE A 168 -23.48 15.07 5.52
CA ILE A 168 -24.45 16.05 6.02
C ILE A 168 -25.85 15.56 5.68
N SER A 169 -26.72 15.49 6.67
CA SER A 169 -28.15 15.30 6.46
C SER A 169 -28.81 16.62 6.04
N ILE A 170 -29.47 16.61 4.91
CA ILE A 170 -30.29 17.74 4.44
C ILE A 170 -31.75 17.34 4.64
N THR A 171 -32.37 17.87 5.69
CA THR A 171 -33.83 17.75 5.84
C THR A 171 -34.50 18.61 4.78
N PRO A 172 -35.35 18.06 3.91
CA PRO A 172 -36.09 18.86 2.96
C PRO A 172 -36.97 19.86 3.72
N ASN A 173 -36.80 21.14 3.44
CA ASN A 173 -37.70 22.18 3.91
C ASN A 173 -39.11 21.84 3.40
N ARG A 174 -40.02 21.58 4.32
CA ARG A 174 -41.47 21.47 4.03
C ARG A 174 -42.07 22.86 3.77
#